data_f3380df924b1084c24d4e8b6d16cc3d6
#
_entry.id   f3380df924b1084c24d4e8b6d16cc3d6
#
_cell.length_a   1.000
_cell.length_b   1.000
_cell.length_c   1.000
_cell.angle_alpha   90.00
_cell.angle_beta   90.00
_cell.angle_gamma   90.00
#
_symmetry.space_group_name_H-M   'P 1'
#
loop_
_entity.id
_entity.type
_entity.pdbx_description
1 polymer ?
#
loop_
_entity_poly.entity_id
_entity_poly.type
_entity_poly.pdbx_seq_one_letter_code
_entity_poly.pdbx_strand_id
1 'polypeptide(L)'
;MSIDRPIVEIRELYKTIHSGTHEVRILRGINFVIPPGQFVAIRGPSGSGKSTLLGLMAGLDSPTSGKIILDGWEISHLGEDEMALLRGRKIGFVFQSYQLVSTLTAEENVLLPLDLAGDGYAGVARARELLERVGLADRRDHYPVQLSGGEQQRVALARAFIRKPPIVMADEPTGNLDGANGRHVLEMLMDLNRHEQTTLILVTHDAELASHAGRLINLRDGQVESDEVRR
;
A
#
# COMPACT_ATOMS: atom_id res chain seq x y z
N MET A 1 -29.50 -0.60 -10.08
CA MET A 1 -28.09 -0.98 -10.09
C MET A 1 -27.31 0.20 -9.49
N SER A 2 -26.85 0.08 -8.26
CA SER A 2 -25.94 1.08 -7.68
C SER A 2 -24.67 1.01 -8.52
N ILE A 3 -24.31 2.09 -9.21
CA ILE A 3 -23.00 2.21 -9.85
C ILE A 3 -22.04 2.32 -8.68
N ASP A 4 -21.39 1.21 -8.32
CA ASP A 4 -20.40 1.22 -7.26
C ASP A 4 -19.34 2.25 -7.62
N ARG A 5 -19.29 3.32 -6.82
CA ARG A 5 -18.33 4.40 -6.99
C ARG A 5 -16.92 3.80 -6.91
N PRO A 6 -16.03 4.12 -7.88
CA PRO A 6 -14.66 3.62 -7.82
C PRO A 6 -13.98 4.07 -6.53
N ILE A 7 -13.18 3.18 -5.94
CA ILE A 7 -12.42 3.51 -4.72
C ILE A 7 -11.16 4.31 -5.03
N VAL A 8 -10.58 4.09 -6.22
CA VAL A 8 -9.51 4.93 -6.77
C VAL A 8 -9.88 5.31 -8.20
N GLU A 9 -9.76 6.59 -8.52
CA GLU A 9 -9.90 7.11 -9.87
C GLU A 9 -8.76 8.06 -10.18
N ILE A 10 -8.08 7.82 -11.30
CA ILE A 10 -6.96 8.63 -11.79
C ILE A 10 -7.32 9.16 -13.17
N ARG A 11 -7.19 10.49 -13.33
CA ARG A 11 -7.50 11.20 -14.57
C ARG A 11 -6.34 12.07 -15.01
N GLU A 12 -5.82 11.82 -16.22
CA GLU A 12 -4.77 12.61 -16.86
C GLU A 12 -3.62 12.96 -15.90
N LEU A 13 -3.09 11.94 -15.17
CA LEU A 13 -2.10 12.16 -14.12
C LEU A 13 -0.71 12.31 -14.71
N TYR A 14 -0.06 13.42 -14.39
CA TYR A 14 1.33 13.71 -14.77
C TYR A 14 2.17 13.94 -13.52
N LYS A 15 3.40 13.46 -13.56
CA LYS A 15 4.43 13.81 -12.57
C LYS A 15 5.74 14.11 -13.27
N THR A 16 6.20 15.33 -13.06
CA THR A 16 7.49 15.83 -13.56
C THR A 16 8.33 16.32 -12.39
N ILE A 17 9.60 15.98 -12.39
CA ILE A 17 10.59 16.47 -11.40
C ILE A 17 11.61 17.31 -12.13
N HIS A 18 11.97 18.45 -11.54
CA HIS A 18 13.06 19.30 -12.01
C HIS A 18 14.32 19.02 -11.19
N SER A 19 15.40 18.63 -11.84
CA SER A 19 16.73 18.47 -11.26
C SER A 19 17.70 19.41 -11.94
N GLY A 20 17.93 20.58 -11.35
CA GLY A 20 18.68 21.67 -11.98
C GLY A 20 18.02 22.13 -13.27
N THR A 21 18.73 22.03 -14.41
CA THR A 21 18.21 22.36 -15.75
C THR A 21 17.47 21.19 -16.44
N HIS A 22 17.46 20.02 -15.85
CA HIS A 22 16.85 18.84 -16.45
C HIS A 22 15.43 18.62 -15.94
N GLU A 23 14.51 18.38 -16.88
CA GLU A 23 13.13 17.97 -16.62
C GLU A 23 13.02 16.45 -16.83
N VAL A 24 12.57 15.74 -15.77
CA VAL A 24 12.33 14.30 -15.83
C VAL A 24 10.83 14.05 -15.69
N ARG A 25 10.20 13.59 -16.76
CA ARG A 25 8.79 13.22 -16.79
C ARG A 25 8.62 11.78 -16.32
N ILE A 26 8.19 11.60 -15.08
CA ILE A 26 8.03 10.28 -14.46
C ILE A 26 6.71 9.63 -14.85
N LEU A 27 5.60 10.38 -14.81
CA LEU A 27 4.30 9.90 -15.25
C LEU A 27 3.74 10.81 -16.34
N ARG A 28 3.06 10.19 -17.33
CA ARG A 28 2.68 10.85 -18.58
C ARG A 28 1.25 10.48 -18.97
N GLY A 29 0.24 11.12 -18.33
CA GLY A 29 -1.17 10.94 -18.67
C GLY A 29 -1.74 9.59 -18.23
N ILE A 30 -1.50 9.20 -16.98
CA ILE A 30 -2.06 7.97 -16.42
C ILE A 30 -3.57 8.14 -16.23
N ASN A 31 -4.31 7.14 -16.69
CA ASN A 31 -5.77 7.06 -16.57
C ASN A 31 -6.19 5.65 -16.22
N PHE A 32 -6.86 5.44 -15.11
CA PHE A 32 -7.58 4.21 -14.77
C PHE A 32 -8.52 4.42 -13.58
N VAL A 33 -9.43 3.46 -13.35
CA VAL A 33 -10.31 3.40 -12.18
C VAL A 33 -10.16 2.03 -11.52
N ILE A 34 -10.24 1.98 -10.18
CA ILE A 34 -10.23 0.72 -9.41
C ILE A 34 -11.55 0.66 -8.64
N PRO A 35 -12.40 -0.37 -8.86
CA PRO A 35 -13.59 -0.60 -8.05
C PRO A 35 -13.21 -1.11 -6.65
N PRO A 36 -14.11 -0.96 -5.63
CA PRO A 36 -13.89 -1.50 -4.31
C PRO A 36 -13.70 -3.02 -4.31
N GLY A 37 -12.88 -3.52 -3.36
CA GLY A 37 -12.65 -4.95 -3.14
C GLY A 37 -11.80 -5.65 -4.20
N GLN A 38 -11.25 -4.93 -5.17
CA GLN A 38 -10.41 -5.51 -6.21
C GLN A 38 -8.96 -5.70 -5.71
N PHE A 39 -8.35 -6.83 -6.07
CA PHE A 39 -6.90 -6.99 -5.99
C PHE A 39 -6.27 -6.63 -7.33
N VAL A 40 -5.50 -5.54 -7.36
CA VAL A 40 -4.82 -4.99 -8.55
C VAL A 40 -3.32 -5.07 -8.36
N ALA A 41 -2.60 -5.59 -9.34
CA ALA A 41 -1.15 -5.49 -9.43
C ALA A 41 -0.75 -4.42 -10.46
N ILE A 42 0.17 -3.53 -10.06
CA ILE A 42 0.83 -2.58 -10.96
C ILE A 42 2.24 -3.10 -11.20
N ARG A 43 2.54 -3.47 -12.44
CA ARG A 43 3.82 -4.08 -12.81
C ARG A 43 4.54 -3.22 -13.86
N GLY A 44 5.85 -3.36 -13.93
CA GLY A 44 6.70 -2.72 -14.94
C GLY A 44 8.17 -2.78 -14.57
N PRO A 45 9.08 -2.45 -15.51
CA PRO A 45 10.52 -2.43 -15.25
C PRO A 45 10.89 -1.40 -14.17
N SER A 46 12.11 -1.49 -13.65
CA SER A 46 12.64 -0.46 -12.75
C SER A 46 12.64 0.90 -13.47
N GLY A 47 12.29 1.96 -12.75
CA GLY A 47 12.18 3.31 -13.31
C GLY A 47 10.92 3.60 -14.12
N SER A 48 9.96 2.67 -14.26
CA SER A 48 8.72 2.91 -15.00
C SER A 48 7.71 3.85 -14.30
N GLY A 49 7.99 4.28 -13.06
CA GLY A 49 7.13 5.20 -12.30
C GLY A 49 6.17 4.53 -11.30
N LYS A 50 6.26 3.21 -11.05
CA LYS A 50 5.35 2.45 -10.17
C LYS A 50 5.27 2.99 -8.75
N SER A 51 6.41 3.10 -8.05
CA SER A 51 6.45 3.61 -6.67
C SER A 51 6.04 5.08 -6.59
N THR A 52 6.37 5.87 -7.63
CA THR A 52 5.89 7.26 -7.75
C THR A 52 4.37 7.29 -7.88
N LEU A 53 3.78 6.47 -8.74
CA LEU A 53 2.33 6.36 -8.89
C LEU A 53 1.66 5.93 -7.58
N LEU A 54 2.22 4.93 -6.89
CA LEU A 54 1.70 4.49 -5.60
C LEU A 54 1.80 5.60 -4.54
N GLY A 55 2.93 6.32 -4.48
CA GLY A 55 3.13 7.45 -3.58
C GLY A 55 2.13 8.59 -3.82
N LEU A 56 1.85 8.90 -5.09
CA LEU A 56 0.82 9.89 -5.44
C LEU A 56 -0.60 9.42 -5.05
N MET A 57 -0.94 8.16 -5.28
CA MET A 57 -2.23 7.59 -4.84
C MET A 57 -2.36 7.58 -3.32
N ALA A 58 -1.25 7.41 -2.60
CA ALA A 58 -1.23 7.48 -1.15
C ALA A 58 -1.18 8.92 -0.60
N GLY A 59 -1.05 9.92 -1.47
CA GLY A 59 -0.87 11.32 -1.06
C GLY A 59 0.44 11.56 -0.29
N LEU A 60 1.47 10.79 -0.56
CA LEU A 60 2.82 11.00 -0.03
C LEU A 60 3.59 12.04 -0.86
N ASP A 61 3.08 12.37 -2.04
CA ASP A 61 3.59 13.37 -2.95
C ASP A 61 2.40 13.94 -3.74
N SER A 62 2.59 15.11 -4.40
CA SER A 62 1.57 15.76 -5.19
C SER A 62 1.83 15.61 -6.68
N PRO A 63 0.81 15.44 -7.52
CA PRO A 63 0.97 15.40 -8.97
C PRO A 63 1.38 16.78 -9.52
N THR A 64 2.02 16.79 -10.68
CA THR A 64 2.29 18.04 -11.43
C THR A 64 0.99 18.55 -12.08
N SER A 65 0.15 17.64 -12.56
CA SER A 65 -1.19 17.92 -13.07
C SER A 65 -2.04 16.65 -13.12
N GLY A 66 -3.33 16.81 -13.35
CA GLY A 66 -4.30 15.72 -13.34
C GLY A 66 -4.98 15.57 -12.00
N LYS A 67 -5.80 14.51 -11.86
CA LYS A 67 -6.62 14.30 -10.67
C LYS A 67 -6.49 12.88 -10.13
N ILE A 68 -6.48 12.79 -8.79
CA ILE A 68 -6.60 11.54 -8.05
C ILE A 68 -7.81 11.67 -7.13
N ILE A 69 -8.73 10.74 -7.24
CA ILE A 69 -9.90 10.64 -6.36
C ILE A 69 -9.77 9.32 -5.60
N LEU A 70 -9.75 9.41 -4.27
CA LEU A 70 -9.59 8.29 -3.36
C LEU A 70 -10.83 8.18 -2.47
N ASP A 71 -11.56 7.05 -2.58
CA ASP A 71 -12.82 6.84 -1.87
C ASP A 71 -13.75 8.08 -1.91
N GLY A 72 -13.77 8.72 -3.08
CA GLY A 72 -14.58 9.86 -3.39
C GLY A 72 -14.05 11.22 -2.97
N TRP A 73 -12.86 11.30 -2.40
CA TRP A 73 -12.18 12.54 -2.08
C TRP A 73 -11.15 12.86 -3.16
N GLU A 74 -11.24 14.04 -3.78
CA GLU A 74 -10.17 14.52 -4.65
C GLU A 74 -8.98 14.93 -3.80
N ILE A 75 -7.86 14.20 -3.93
CA ILE A 75 -6.68 14.35 -3.09
C ILE A 75 -5.56 15.17 -3.74
N SER A 76 -5.70 15.52 -5.02
CA SER A 76 -4.63 16.13 -5.83
C SER A 76 -4.12 17.46 -5.29
N HIS A 77 -4.93 18.17 -4.50
CA HIS A 77 -4.65 19.52 -4.01
C HIS A 77 -4.94 19.69 -2.51
N LEU A 78 -5.11 18.58 -1.77
CA LEU A 78 -5.29 18.66 -0.31
C LEU A 78 -4.01 19.17 0.37
N GLY A 79 -4.18 19.93 1.44
CA GLY A 79 -3.10 20.28 2.34
C GLY A 79 -2.54 19.06 3.06
N GLU A 80 -1.29 19.16 3.56
CA GLU A 80 -0.61 18.01 4.21
C GLU A 80 -1.38 17.49 5.42
N ASP A 81 -1.96 18.35 6.25
CA ASP A 81 -2.74 17.95 7.42
C ASP A 81 -4.02 17.18 7.05
N GLU A 82 -4.75 17.67 6.04
CA GLU A 82 -5.95 16.99 5.54
C GLU A 82 -5.59 15.63 4.92
N MET A 83 -4.49 15.60 4.17
CA MET A 83 -3.98 14.38 3.55
C MET A 83 -3.52 13.36 4.59
N ALA A 84 -2.83 13.80 5.65
CA ALA A 84 -2.41 12.94 6.75
C ALA A 84 -3.61 12.30 7.47
N LEU A 85 -4.66 13.08 7.74
CA LEU A 85 -5.90 12.57 8.34
C LEU A 85 -6.61 11.56 7.42
N LEU A 86 -6.68 11.85 6.12
CA LEU A 86 -7.31 10.96 5.13
C LEU A 86 -6.50 9.67 4.99
N ARG A 87 -5.17 9.76 4.84
CA ARG A 87 -4.24 8.61 4.82
C ARG A 87 -4.48 7.69 6.01
N GLY A 88 -4.43 8.26 7.22
CA GLY A 88 -4.62 7.51 8.46
C GLY A 88 -5.97 6.78 8.56
N ARG A 89 -7.00 7.24 7.87
CA ARG A 89 -8.35 6.64 7.89
C ARG A 89 -8.60 5.67 6.74
N LYS A 90 -7.98 5.91 5.56
CA LYS A 90 -8.35 5.25 4.32
C LYS A 90 -7.31 4.28 3.78
N ILE A 91 -6.05 4.41 4.20
CA ILE A 91 -4.94 3.65 3.61
C ILE A 91 -4.17 2.90 4.68
N GLY A 92 -4.01 1.59 4.47
CA GLY A 92 -2.96 0.79 5.10
C GLY A 92 -1.77 0.69 4.14
N PHE A 93 -0.56 0.92 4.63
CA PHE A 93 0.62 0.89 3.77
C PHE A 93 1.62 -0.19 4.20
N VAL A 94 2.09 -0.97 3.22
CA VAL A 94 3.14 -1.98 3.38
C VAL A 94 4.33 -1.58 2.51
N PHE A 95 5.45 -1.24 3.14
CA PHE A 95 6.67 -0.82 2.46
C PHE A 95 7.65 -1.99 2.28
N GLN A 96 8.49 -1.92 1.28
CA GLN A 96 9.59 -2.86 1.06
C GLN A 96 10.57 -2.89 2.25
N SER A 97 10.85 -1.76 2.89
CA SER A 97 11.79 -1.60 4.01
C SER A 97 11.11 -1.63 5.38
N TYR A 98 9.96 -2.28 5.52
CA TYR A 98 9.17 -2.48 6.75
C TYR A 98 8.72 -1.19 7.44
N GLN A 99 9.57 -0.17 7.54
CA GLN A 99 9.30 1.13 8.18
C GLN A 99 8.78 0.98 9.62
N LEU A 100 9.36 0.05 10.39
CA LEU A 100 9.06 -0.10 11.81
C LEU A 100 9.84 0.94 12.63
N VAL A 101 9.19 1.45 13.67
CA VAL A 101 9.84 2.32 14.65
C VAL A 101 10.68 1.43 15.57
N SER A 102 12.01 1.62 15.57
CA SER A 102 12.98 0.74 16.23
C SER A 102 12.88 0.74 17.76
N THR A 103 12.32 1.80 18.33
CA THR A 103 12.13 1.98 19.79
C THR A 103 10.79 1.44 20.30
N LEU A 104 9.94 0.94 19.41
CA LEU A 104 8.64 0.33 19.72
C LEU A 104 8.71 -1.19 19.52
N THR A 105 8.01 -1.92 20.39
CA THR A 105 7.80 -3.38 20.24
C THR A 105 6.96 -3.71 19.01
N ALA A 106 6.81 -4.97 18.67
CA ALA A 106 5.94 -5.42 17.60
C ALA A 106 4.48 -4.99 17.84
N GLU A 107 3.95 -5.19 19.06
CA GLU A 107 2.58 -4.79 19.41
C GLU A 107 2.41 -3.27 19.30
N GLU A 108 3.34 -2.48 19.82
CA GLU A 108 3.31 -1.02 19.75
C GLU A 108 3.44 -0.50 18.31
N ASN A 109 4.26 -1.13 17.45
CA ASN A 109 4.32 -0.80 16.04
C ASN A 109 2.98 -1.04 15.32
N VAL A 110 2.27 -2.12 15.66
CA VAL A 110 0.94 -2.40 15.11
C VAL A 110 -0.08 -1.40 15.62
N LEU A 111 0.00 -0.98 16.88
CA LEU A 111 -0.91 0.00 17.49
C LEU A 111 -0.68 1.44 17.02
N LEU A 112 0.52 1.76 16.54
CA LEU A 112 0.93 3.13 16.20
C LEU A 112 -0.10 3.93 15.38
N PRO A 113 -0.76 3.38 14.33
CA PRO A 113 -1.80 4.13 13.59
C PRO A 113 -3.04 4.49 14.42
N LEU A 114 -3.36 3.69 15.45
CA LEU A 114 -4.46 4.00 16.37
C LEU A 114 -4.03 4.99 17.44
N ASP A 115 -2.81 4.89 17.96
CA ASP A 115 -2.25 5.84 18.94
C ASP A 115 -2.20 7.25 18.37
N LEU A 116 -1.74 7.38 17.11
CA LEU A 116 -1.73 8.67 16.39
C LEU A 116 -3.13 9.26 16.19
N ALA A 117 -4.16 8.42 16.18
CA ALA A 117 -5.55 8.85 16.07
C ALA A 117 -6.26 9.08 17.43
N GLY A 118 -5.58 8.75 18.55
CA GLY A 118 -6.14 8.83 19.90
C GLY A 118 -6.95 7.60 20.34
N ASP A 119 -6.94 6.51 19.55
CA ASP A 119 -7.78 5.30 19.76
C ASP A 119 -6.96 4.08 20.22
N GLY A 120 -5.67 4.25 20.57
CA GLY A 120 -4.72 3.14 20.78
C GLY A 120 -5.15 2.13 21.82
N TYR A 121 -5.65 2.57 22.96
CA TYR A 121 -6.07 1.66 24.04
C TYR A 121 -7.19 0.69 23.62
N ALA A 122 -8.12 1.15 22.81
CA ALA A 122 -9.22 0.31 22.29
C ALA A 122 -8.70 -0.71 21.23
N GLY A 123 -7.51 -0.52 20.67
CA GLY A 123 -6.94 -1.34 19.62
C GLY A 123 -6.15 -2.55 20.08
N VAL A 124 -5.81 -2.69 21.37
CA VAL A 124 -4.88 -3.73 21.88
C VAL A 124 -5.37 -5.15 21.52
N ALA A 125 -6.64 -5.45 21.72
CA ALA A 125 -7.20 -6.76 21.37
C ALA A 125 -7.06 -7.06 19.87
N ARG A 126 -7.30 -6.05 19.04
CA ARG A 126 -7.17 -6.16 17.58
C ARG A 126 -5.70 -6.30 17.14
N ALA A 127 -4.78 -5.59 17.77
CA ALA A 127 -3.35 -5.73 17.49
C ALA A 127 -2.86 -7.15 17.77
N ARG A 128 -3.30 -7.73 18.89
CA ARG A 128 -2.96 -9.10 19.26
C ARG A 128 -3.57 -10.14 18.33
N GLU A 129 -4.82 -9.97 17.94
CA GLU A 129 -5.46 -10.80 16.91
C GLU A 129 -4.67 -10.77 15.58
N LEU A 130 -4.29 -9.59 15.11
CA LEU A 130 -3.52 -9.46 13.88
C LEU A 130 -2.12 -10.08 13.98
N LEU A 131 -1.42 -9.89 15.12
CA LEU A 131 -0.12 -10.52 15.36
C LEU A 131 -0.22 -12.05 15.42
N GLU A 132 -1.28 -12.59 16.02
CA GLU A 132 -1.56 -14.02 16.01
C GLU A 132 -1.78 -14.53 14.57
N ARG A 133 -2.57 -13.83 13.77
CA ARG A 133 -2.85 -14.19 12.36
C ARG A 133 -1.60 -14.19 11.49
N VAL A 134 -0.64 -13.32 11.78
CA VAL A 134 0.65 -13.32 11.07
C VAL A 134 1.71 -14.18 11.75
N GLY A 135 1.32 -15.06 12.70
CA GLY A 135 2.21 -16.02 13.37
C GLY A 135 3.24 -15.38 14.29
N LEU A 136 2.90 -14.26 14.95
CA LEU A 136 3.79 -13.52 15.84
C LEU A 136 3.21 -13.34 17.27
N ALA A 137 2.30 -14.22 17.70
CA ALA A 137 1.70 -14.16 19.04
C ALA A 137 2.77 -14.13 20.16
N ASP A 138 3.83 -14.92 20.04
CA ASP A 138 4.92 -15.04 21.02
C ASP A 138 6.03 -14.00 20.81
N ARG A 139 5.88 -13.07 19.86
CA ARG A 139 6.86 -12.05 19.49
C ARG A 139 6.36 -10.62 19.75
N ARG A 140 5.23 -10.46 20.41
CA ARG A 140 4.56 -9.16 20.63
C ARG A 140 5.45 -8.13 21.31
N ASP A 141 6.21 -8.57 22.30
CA ASP A 141 7.08 -7.71 23.14
C ASP A 141 8.50 -7.57 22.56
N HIS A 142 8.77 -8.11 21.35
CA HIS A 142 10.08 -8.01 20.71
C HIS A 142 10.21 -6.68 19.96
N TYR A 143 11.39 -6.08 20.06
CA TYR A 143 11.77 -4.92 19.27
C TYR A 143 12.21 -5.33 17.85
N PRO A 144 12.13 -4.45 16.84
CA PRO A 144 12.53 -4.77 15.46
C PRO A 144 13.92 -5.40 15.34
N VAL A 145 14.90 -4.97 16.14
CA VAL A 145 16.26 -5.53 16.15
C VAL A 145 16.31 -7.01 16.57
N GLN A 146 15.30 -7.51 17.26
CA GLN A 146 15.18 -8.89 17.73
C GLN A 146 14.39 -9.78 16.74
N LEU A 147 13.87 -9.19 15.67
CA LEU A 147 13.04 -9.83 14.67
C LEU A 147 13.81 -10.03 13.36
N SER A 148 13.64 -11.19 12.73
CA SER A 148 14.11 -11.41 11.35
C SER A 148 13.41 -10.49 10.36
N GLY A 149 13.96 -10.31 9.17
CA GLY A 149 13.34 -9.47 8.13
C GLY A 149 11.92 -9.91 7.77
N GLY A 150 11.68 -11.23 7.68
CA GLY A 150 10.34 -11.77 7.46
C GLY A 150 9.37 -11.50 8.62
N GLU A 151 9.83 -11.57 9.87
CA GLU A 151 9.02 -11.21 11.05
C GLU A 151 8.70 -9.72 11.06
N GLN A 152 9.68 -8.86 10.75
CA GLN A 152 9.45 -7.41 10.64
C GLN A 152 8.41 -7.08 9.57
N GLN A 153 8.47 -7.76 8.41
CA GLN A 153 7.47 -7.57 7.35
C GLN A 153 6.08 -8.02 7.80
N ARG A 154 5.97 -9.11 8.57
CA ARG A 154 4.70 -9.56 9.14
C ARG A 154 4.13 -8.58 10.16
N VAL A 155 4.98 -7.93 10.97
CA VAL A 155 4.55 -6.80 11.84
C VAL A 155 4.02 -5.63 10.98
N ALA A 156 4.73 -5.27 9.89
CA ALA A 156 4.28 -4.22 8.98
C ALA A 156 2.95 -4.54 8.30
N LEU A 157 2.71 -5.83 7.95
CA LEU A 157 1.39 -6.29 7.48
C LEU A 157 0.31 -6.07 8.54
N ALA A 158 0.51 -6.56 9.76
CA ALA A 158 -0.45 -6.40 10.84
C ALA A 158 -0.79 -4.92 11.09
N ARG A 159 0.25 -4.05 11.09
CA ARG A 159 0.09 -2.59 11.20
C ARG A 159 -0.78 -2.01 10.09
N ALA A 160 -0.61 -2.44 8.86
CA ALA A 160 -1.38 -1.92 7.73
C ALA A 160 -2.89 -2.20 7.86
N PHE A 161 -3.28 -3.30 8.52
CA PHE A 161 -4.67 -3.70 8.68
C PHE A 161 -5.33 -3.29 10.01
N ILE A 162 -4.58 -2.67 10.94
CA ILE A 162 -5.10 -2.38 12.29
C ILE A 162 -6.36 -1.50 12.28
N ARG A 163 -6.43 -0.51 11.40
CA ARG A 163 -7.57 0.42 11.27
C ARG A 163 -8.67 -0.06 10.33
N LYS A 164 -8.60 -1.29 9.81
CA LYS A 164 -9.53 -1.81 8.79
C LYS A 164 -9.69 -0.85 7.61
N PRO A 165 -8.58 -0.45 6.97
CA PRO A 165 -8.65 0.54 5.90
C PRO A 165 -9.39 -0.04 4.69
N PRO A 166 -10.16 0.76 3.93
CA PRO A 166 -10.79 0.31 2.70
C PRO A 166 -9.78 0.02 1.59
N ILE A 167 -8.55 0.54 1.69
CA ILE A 167 -7.47 0.37 0.71
C ILE A 167 -6.19 -0.04 1.43
N VAL A 168 -5.53 -1.09 0.92
CA VAL A 168 -4.16 -1.45 1.29
C VAL A 168 -3.27 -1.27 0.08
N MET A 169 -2.18 -0.53 0.25
CA MET A 169 -1.16 -0.29 -0.77
C MET A 169 0.14 -0.96 -0.35
N ALA A 170 0.72 -1.78 -1.21
CA ALA A 170 1.94 -2.51 -0.96
C ALA A 170 2.98 -2.21 -2.04
N ASP A 171 4.14 -1.67 -1.65
CA ASP A 171 5.26 -1.39 -2.54
C ASP A 171 6.35 -2.46 -2.33
N GLU A 172 6.50 -3.36 -3.31
CA GLU A 172 7.48 -4.47 -3.31
C GLU A 172 7.54 -5.21 -1.95
N PRO A 173 6.41 -5.69 -1.40
CA PRO A 173 6.32 -6.14 0.00
C PRO A 173 7.20 -7.36 0.33
N THR A 174 7.78 -8.01 -0.68
CA THR A 174 8.65 -9.19 -0.55
C THR A 174 10.06 -8.94 -1.06
N GLY A 175 10.35 -7.73 -1.56
CA GLY A 175 11.60 -7.43 -2.27
C GLY A 175 12.88 -7.59 -1.44
N ASN A 176 12.80 -7.59 -0.11
CA ASN A 176 13.92 -7.78 0.81
C ASN A 176 13.93 -9.18 1.46
N LEU A 177 13.09 -10.12 0.99
CA LEU A 177 12.95 -11.45 1.55
C LEU A 177 13.45 -12.51 0.58
N ASP A 178 13.93 -13.63 1.13
CA ASP A 178 14.17 -14.82 0.32
C ASP A 178 12.86 -15.42 -0.21
N GLY A 179 12.95 -16.26 -1.23
CA GLY A 179 11.79 -16.75 -1.96
C GLY A 179 10.76 -17.52 -1.12
N ALA A 180 11.18 -18.24 -0.06
CA ALA A 180 10.25 -18.97 0.81
C ALA A 180 9.50 -18.01 1.75
N ASN A 181 10.24 -17.11 2.40
CA ASN A 181 9.65 -16.08 3.28
C ASN A 181 8.79 -15.10 2.49
N GLY A 182 9.20 -14.73 1.27
CA GLY A 182 8.42 -13.86 0.38
C GLY A 182 7.05 -14.44 0.04
N ARG A 183 6.98 -15.73 -0.36
CA ARG A 183 5.70 -16.40 -0.62
C ARG A 183 4.79 -16.43 0.61
N HIS A 184 5.34 -16.77 1.77
CA HIS A 184 4.57 -16.81 3.00
C HIS A 184 3.98 -15.45 3.39
N VAL A 185 4.77 -14.37 3.26
CA VAL A 185 4.30 -12.99 3.49
C VAL A 185 3.18 -12.60 2.50
N LEU A 186 3.31 -13.00 1.22
CA LEU A 186 2.27 -12.75 0.22
C LEU A 186 0.98 -13.50 0.54
N GLU A 187 1.07 -14.78 0.94
CA GLU A 187 -0.10 -15.57 1.34
C GLU A 187 -0.83 -14.92 2.51
N MET A 188 -0.09 -14.45 3.52
CA MET A 188 -0.65 -13.71 4.65
C MET A 188 -1.32 -12.39 4.23
N LEU A 189 -0.68 -11.63 3.33
CA LEU A 189 -1.26 -10.39 2.78
C LEU A 189 -2.59 -10.67 2.06
N MET A 190 -2.64 -11.71 1.24
CA MET A 190 -3.86 -12.11 0.52
C MET A 190 -4.94 -12.63 1.47
N ASP A 191 -4.56 -13.36 2.52
CA ASP A 191 -5.50 -13.86 3.52
C ASP A 191 -6.12 -12.71 4.32
N LEU A 192 -5.30 -11.78 4.81
CA LEU A 192 -5.76 -10.57 5.48
C LEU A 192 -6.67 -9.73 4.56
N ASN A 193 -6.28 -9.54 3.29
CA ASN A 193 -7.08 -8.80 2.32
C ASN A 193 -8.47 -9.42 2.12
N ARG A 194 -8.55 -10.75 1.94
CA ARG A 194 -9.81 -11.47 1.78
C ARG A 194 -10.70 -11.37 3.02
N HIS A 195 -10.09 -11.52 4.20
CA HIS A 195 -10.82 -11.46 5.47
C HIS A 195 -11.39 -10.06 5.76
N GLU A 196 -10.60 -9.02 5.52
CA GLU A 196 -10.99 -7.64 5.76
C GLU A 196 -11.77 -7.02 4.58
N GLN A 197 -11.87 -7.72 3.44
CA GLN A 197 -12.54 -7.28 2.21
C GLN A 197 -12.05 -5.92 1.73
N THR A 198 -10.75 -5.67 1.83
CA THR A 198 -10.13 -4.41 1.39
C THR A 198 -9.81 -4.43 -0.10
N THR A 199 -9.64 -3.26 -0.70
CA THR A 199 -9.01 -3.14 -2.02
C THR A 199 -7.51 -3.23 -1.85
N LEU A 200 -6.85 -4.14 -2.56
CA LEU A 200 -5.39 -4.31 -2.50
C LEU A 200 -4.74 -3.81 -3.79
N ILE A 201 -3.81 -2.87 -3.65
CA ILE A 201 -2.98 -2.35 -4.74
C ILE A 201 -1.54 -2.76 -4.47
N LEU A 202 -1.03 -3.69 -5.27
CA LEU A 202 0.32 -4.22 -5.16
C LEU A 202 1.19 -3.66 -6.27
N VAL A 203 2.28 -3.00 -5.92
CA VAL A 203 3.35 -2.65 -6.86
C VAL A 203 4.44 -3.70 -6.78
N THR A 204 4.81 -4.28 -7.91
CA THR A 204 5.89 -5.27 -7.96
C THR A 204 6.50 -5.38 -9.37
N HIS A 205 7.75 -5.82 -9.44
CA HIS A 205 8.38 -6.26 -10.68
C HIS A 205 8.30 -7.80 -10.85
N ASP A 206 7.89 -8.51 -9.81
CA ASP A 206 7.77 -9.97 -9.80
C ASP A 206 6.49 -10.42 -10.52
N ALA A 207 6.66 -11.28 -11.53
CA ALA A 207 5.56 -11.81 -12.33
C ALA A 207 4.71 -12.83 -11.56
N GLU A 208 5.31 -13.60 -10.65
CA GLU A 208 4.62 -14.59 -9.83
C GLU A 208 3.67 -13.87 -8.86
N LEU A 209 4.17 -12.84 -8.15
CA LEU A 209 3.35 -12.04 -7.25
C LEU A 209 2.20 -11.36 -8.00
N ALA A 210 2.47 -10.76 -9.16
CA ALA A 210 1.46 -10.11 -9.98
C ALA A 210 0.41 -11.09 -10.55
N SER A 211 0.74 -12.39 -10.65
CA SER A 211 -0.19 -13.40 -11.18
C SER A 211 -1.37 -13.68 -10.26
N HIS A 212 -1.25 -13.40 -8.96
CA HIS A 212 -2.32 -13.58 -7.97
C HIS A 212 -3.40 -12.48 -8.03
N ALA A 213 -3.11 -11.36 -8.71
CA ALA A 213 -4.06 -10.26 -8.83
C ALA A 213 -5.14 -10.55 -9.87
N GLY A 214 -6.39 -10.18 -9.56
CA GLY A 214 -7.51 -10.25 -10.49
C GLY A 214 -7.44 -9.20 -11.60
N ARG A 215 -6.52 -8.22 -11.49
CA ARG A 215 -6.26 -7.21 -12.53
C ARG A 215 -4.78 -6.85 -12.56
N LEU A 216 -4.24 -6.74 -13.76
CA LEU A 216 -2.86 -6.38 -14.00
C LEU A 216 -2.78 -5.09 -14.82
N ILE A 217 -2.15 -4.06 -14.27
CA ILE A 217 -1.82 -2.81 -14.96
C ILE A 217 -0.32 -2.81 -15.23
N ASN A 218 0.09 -2.89 -16.49
CA ASN A 218 1.49 -2.80 -16.87
C ASN A 218 1.88 -1.33 -17.14
N LEU A 219 2.91 -0.88 -16.44
CA LEU A 219 3.45 0.46 -16.56
C LEU A 219 4.80 0.41 -17.29
N ARG A 220 4.95 1.23 -18.33
CA ARG A 220 6.21 1.41 -19.07
C ARG A 220 6.43 2.89 -19.39
N ASP A 221 7.64 3.39 -19.13
CA ASP A 221 8.04 4.78 -19.44
C ASP A 221 7.04 5.85 -18.96
N GLY A 222 6.45 5.61 -17.77
CA GLY A 222 5.48 6.52 -17.16
C GLY A 222 4.09 6.50 -17.77
N GLN A 223 3.74 5.50 -18.57
CA GLN A 223 2.43 5.32 -19.21
C GLN A 223 1.85 3.93 -18.90
N VAL A 224 0.52 3.80 -18.96
CA VAL A 224 -0.15 2.49 -18.93
C VAL A 224 0.03 1.83 -20.29
N GLU A 225 0.79 0.75 -20.35
CA GLU A 225 1.00 -0.05 -21.57
C GLU A 225 -0.16 -1.03 -21.80
N SER A 226 -0.64 -1.66 -20.74
CA SER A 226 -1.83 -2.51 -20.78
C SER A 226 -2.55 -2.52 -19.43
N ASP A 227 -3.85 -2.83 -19.46
CA ASP A 227 -4.74 -2.92 -18.30
C ASP A 227 -5.68 -4.11 -18.52
N GLU A 228 -5.42 -5.21 -17.82
CA GLU A 228 -6.03 -6.51 -18.07
C GLU A 228 -6.76 -7.00 -16.82
N VAL A 229 -8.08 -7.23 -16.94
CA VAL A 229 -8.85 -7.93 -15.90
C VAL A 229 -8.75 -9.43 -16.17
N ARG A 230 -8.24 -10.16 -15.18
CA ARG A 230 -8.10 -11.62 -15.22
C ARG A 230 -9.35 -12.28 -14.62
N ARG A 231 -9.78 -13.32 -15.25
CA ARG A 231 -10.93 -14.15 -14.82
C ARG A 231 -10.46 -15.35 -14.02
#